data_a7ba061a5af62be7e6f6023c8ff53e16
#
_entry.id   a7ba061a5af62be7e6f6023c8ff53e16
#
_cell.length_a   1.000
_cell.length_b   1.000
_cell.length_c   1.000
_cell.angle_alpha   90.00
_cell.angle_beta   90.00
_cell.angle_gamma   90.00
#
_symmetry.space_group_name_H-M   'P 1'
#
loop_
_entity.id
_entity.type
_entity.pdbx_description
1 polymer ?
#
loop_
_entity_poly.entity_id
_entity_poly.type
_entity_poly.pdbx_seq_one_letter_code
_entity_poly.pdbx_strand_id
1 'polypeptide(L)'
;MVLTFDSALEERTQPFQLFRGRDLLDDGQLKELLATMPTADVAKIAVEDPKHEKQYRMNLVDLVVLEEEAPVFPRLPAIWRDLVEDLRGTEFTAWLEKSTGIELAGLQRSIGLYTHRNGDYLSVHKDKPTKAITVILYLNRDWPIEAGGQFQIFASPKAGPTEEISPVGGQLLAFPPTDKSWHAVSKIEHPEGTERITVQIEYWLTTGLAGSAYRPQN
;
A
#
# COMPACT_ATOMS: atom_id res chain seq x y z
N MET A 1 14.00 -14.92 -3.77
CA MET A 1 12.57 -14.76 -3.46
C MET A 1 12.48 -14.30 -2.01
N VAL A 2 11.82 -13.20 -1.77
CA VAL A 2 11.65 -12.56 -0.45
C VAL A 2 10.24 -12.84 0.09
N LEU A 3 9.23 -12.92 -0.79
CA LEU A 3 7.84 -13.16 -0.40
C LEU A 3 7.48 -14.65 -0.41
N THR A 4 6.58 -15.03 0.49
CA THR A 4 6.00 -16.37 0.59
C THR A 4 4.51 -16.32 0.23
N PHE A 5 4.06 -17.20 -0.69
CA PHE A 5 2.68 -17.26 -1.20
C PHE A 5 1.97 -18.58 -0.86
N ASP A 6 2.25 -19.13 0.32
CA ASP A 6 1.80 -20.49 0.70
C ASP A 6 0.31 -20.57 1.00
N SER A 7 -0.32 -19.45 1.38
CA SER A 7 -1.72 -19.39 1.77
C SER A 7 -2.54 -18.50 0.86
N ALA A 8 -3.79 -18.88 0.60
CA ALA A 8 -4.74 -17.97 -0.02
C ALA A 8 -5.09 -16.82 0.92
N LEU A 9 -5.53 -15.69 0.34
CA LEU A 9 -6.01 -14.56 1.12
C LEU A 9 -7.36 -14.87 1.76
N GLU A 10 -7.55 -14.43 3.00
CA GLU A 10 -8.86 -14.44 3.66
C GLU A 10 -9.75 -13.35 3.06
N GLU A 11 -10.91 -13.73 2.52
CA GLU A 11 -11.86 -12.77 1.95
C GLU A 11 -12.85 -12.27 3.01
N ARG A 12 -13.13 -10.98 2.94
CA ARG A 12 -14.22 -10.30 3.63
C ARG A 12 -15.03 -9.48 2.62
N THR A 13 -16.36 -9.52 2.70
CA THR A 13 -17.25 -8.87 1.73
C THR A 13 -17.96 -7.63 2.26
N GLN A 14 -17.93 -7.35 3.57
CA GLN A 14 -18.61 -6.21 4.19
C GLN A 14 -17.63 -5.30 4.94
N PRO A 15 -17.78 -3.96 4.83
CA PRO A 15 -18.75 -3.22 4.00
C PRO A 15 -18.38 -3.22 2.51
N PHE A 16 -17.17 -3.63 2.14
CA PHE A 16 -16.69 -3.85 0.78
C PHE A 16 -15.75 -5.06 0.75
N GLN A 17 -15.46 -5.54 -0.43
CA GLN A 17 -14.57 -6.68 -0.64
C GLN A 17 -13.14 -6.32 -0.25
N LEU A 18 -12.59 -7.01 0.72
CA LEU A 18 -11.23 -6.88 1.22
C LEU A 18 -10.63 -8.27 1.40
N PHE A 19 -9.40 -8.43 0.97
CA PHE A 19 -8.60 -9.64 1.11
C PHE A 19 -7.44 -9.38 2.06
N ARG A 20 -7.14 -10.36 2.93
CA ARG A 20 -6.08 -10.25 3.93
C ARG A 20 -5.16 -11.45 3.87
N GLY A 21 -3.87 -11.20 3.73
CA GLY A 21 -2.79 -12.18 3.88
C GLY A 21 -1.99 -11.94 5.15
N ARG A 22 -1.34 -13.00 5.63
CA ARG A 22 -0.41 -12.96 6.77
C ARG A 22 0.83 -13.75 6.43
N ASP A 23 1.91 -13.51 7.15
CA ASP A 23 3.14 -14.27 7.09
C ASP A 23 3.80 -14.31 5.69
N LEU A 24 3.59 -13.23 4.90
CA LEU A 24 4.23 -13.10 3.58
C LEU A 24 5.73 -12.82 3.69
N LEU A 25 6.20 -12.36 4.84
CA LEU A 25 7.60 -12.06 5.16
C LEU A 25 7.93 -12.69 6.51
N ASP A 26 9.10 -13.29 6.63
CA ASP A 26 9.61 -13.72 7.91
C ASP A 26 10.29 -12.57 8.69
N ASP A 27 10.60 -12.82 9.96
CA ASP A 27 11.24 -11.83 10.84
C ASP A 27 12.63 -11.39 10.34
N GLY A 28 13.39 -12.27 9.69
CA GLY A 28 14.70 -11.96 9.13
C GLY A 28 14.60 -11.01 7.95
N GLN A 29 13.69 -11.31 7.03
CA GLN A 29 13.37 -10.47 5.86
C GLN A 29 12.87 -9.10 6.27
N LEU A 30 11.91 -9.02 7.21
CA LEU A 30 11.42 -7.76 7.76
C LEU A 30 12.55 -6.93 8.39
N LYS A 31 13.41 -7.57 9.18
CA LYS A 31 14.53 -6.88 9.82
C LYS A 31 15.52 -6.33 8.80
N GLU A 32 15.84 -7.08 7.75
CA GLU A 32 16.77 -6.65 6.71
C GLU A 32 16.17 -5.52 5.86
N LEU A 33 14.90 -5.63 5.44
CA LEU A 33 14.18 -4.58 4.73
C LEU A 33 14.16 -3.27 5.51
N LEU A 34 13.85 -3.31 6.81
CA LEU A 34 13.83 -2.12 7.66
C LEU A 34 15.22 -1.53 7.86
N ALA A 35 16.25 -2.37 8.07
CA ALA A 35 17.63 -1.91 8.26
C ALA A 35 18.25 -1.26 7.01
N THR A 36 17.72 -1.61 5.83
CA THR A 36 18.23 -1.15 4.53
C THR A 36 17.22 -0.31 3.76
N MET A 37 16.23 0.26 4.46
CA MET A 37 15.15 1.04 3.84
C MET A 37 15.71 2.16 2.96
N PRO A 38 15.21 2.32 1.71
CA PRO A 38 15.62 3.40 0.82
C PRO A 38 15.32 4.77 1.43
N THR A 39 16.33 5.62 1.52
CA THR A 39 16.23 7.00 2.04
C THR A 39 16.47 8.05 0.97
N ALA A 40 16.88 7.64 -0.24
CA ALA A 40 17.04 8.51 -1.40
C ALA A 40 15.72 8.71 -2.15
N ASP A 41 15.60 9.85 -2.82
CA ASP A 41 14.45 10.19 -3.69
C ASP A 41 13.09 10.20 -2.95
N VAL A 42 13.10 10.46 -1.65
CA VAL A 42 11.89 10.57 -0.84
C VAL A 42 11.15 11.86 -1.18
N ALA A 43 9.98 11.73 -1.80
CA ALA A 43 9.06 12.84 -2.02
C ALA A 43 8.12 12.99 -0.83
N LYS A 44 8.05 14.20 -0.26
CA LYS A 44 6.98 14.57 0.68
C LYS A 44 5.76 14.98 -0.13
N ILE A 45 4.66 14.29 0.08
CA ILE A 45 3.43 14.56 -0.65
C ILE A 45 2.31 14.91 0.33
N ALA A 46 1.61 16.00 0.05
CA ALA A 46 0.52 16.46 0.89
C ALA A 46 -0.57 17.16 0.06
N VAL A 47 -1.81 16.91 0.44
CA VAL A 47 -2.98 17.70 0.03
C VAL A 47 -3.74 18.02 1.30
N GLU A 48 -3.70 19.27 1.73
CA GLU A 48 -4.30 19.74 2.98
C GLU A 48 -5.49 20.70 2.74
N ASP A 49 -5.86 20.97 1.48
CA ASP A 49 -7.03 21.77 1.16
C ASP A 49 -8.31 21.03 1.59
N PRO A 50 -9.10 21.59 2.55
CA PRO A 50 -10.34 20.96 3.02
C PRO A 50 -11.41 20.79 1.94
N LYS A 51 -11.29 21.49 0.81
CA LYS A 51 -12.20 21.37 -0.32
C LYS A 51 -11.85 20.21 -1.26
N HIS A 52 -10.64 19.68 -1.15
CA HIS A 52 -10.24 18.52 -1.93
C HIS A 52 -10.93 17.27 -1.39
N GLU A 53 -11.37 16.38 -2.27
CA GLU A 53 -12.06 15.12 -1.90
C GLU A 53 -11.23 14.19 -1.00
N LYS A 54 -9.89 14.33 -1.03
CA LYS A 54 -8.94 13.50 -0.31
C LYS A 54 -7.81 14.38 0.24
N GLN A 55 -7.67 14.43 1.56
CA GLN A 55 -6.53 15.07 2.21
C GLN A 55 -5.55 13.99 2.69
N TYR A 56 -4.27 14.29 2.59
CA TYR A 56 -3.22 13.39 3.06
C TYR A 56 -1.91 14.12 3.30
N ARG A 57 -1.09 13.52 4.11
CA ARG A 57 0.32 13.84 4.28
C ARG A 57 1.10 12.54 4.48
N MET A 58 2.12 12.30 3.66
CA MET A 58 2.95 11.10 3.71
C MET A 58 4.24 11.31 2.91
N ASN A 59 5.16 10.36 2.98
CA ASN A 59 6.32 10.31 2.11
C ASN A 59 6.18 9.15 1.12
N LEU A 60 6.75 9.30 -0.05
CA LEU A 60 6.74 8.33 -1.13
C LEU A 60 8.14 8.18 -1.73
N VAL A 61 8.54 6.94 -1.99
CA VAL A 61 9.62 6.59 -2.92
C VAL A 61 9.00 5.72 -4.01
N ASP A 62 8.95 6.22 -5.23
CA ASP A 62 8.55 5.40 -6.38
C ASP A 62 9.60 4.32 -6.61
N LEU A 63 9.19 3.06 -6.70
CA LEU A 63 10.04 1.91 -7.02
C LEU A 63 9.81 1.45 -8.46
N VAL A 64 8.55 1.40 -8.87
CA VAL A 64 8.09 1.10 -10.24
C VAL A 64 6.91 2.02 -10.58
N VAL A 65 6.90 2.58 -11.77
CA VAL A 65 5.80 3.43 -12.27
C VAL A 65 5.31 2.87 -13.61
N LEU A 66 4.11 2.30 -13.64
CA LEU A 66 3.50 1.71 -14.85
C LEU A 66 4.46 0.73 -15.56
N GLU A 67 4.96 -0.25 -14.83
CA GLU A 67 5.96 -1.27 -15.22
C GLU A 67 7.40 -0.75 -15.41
N GLU A 68 7.63 0.55 -15.49
CA GLU A 68 8.97 1.12 -15.65
C GLU A 68 9.66 1.28 -14.28
N GLU A 69 10.91 0.84 -14.20
CA GLU A 69 11.73 1.02 -13.01
C GLU A 69 11.97 2.51 -12.73
N ALA A 70 11.72 2.92 -11.49
CA ALA A 70 12.00 4.29 -11.08
C ALA A 70 13.53 4.56 -10.99
N PRO A 71 14.00 5.82 -11.09
CA PRO A 71 15.43 6.16 -11.05
C PRO A 71 16.18 5.68 -9.80
N VAL A 72 15.47 5.40 -8.70
CA VAL A 72 16.05 4.85 -7.47
C VAL A 72 16.40 3.37 -7.61
N PHE A 73 15.72 2.61 -8.47
CA PHE A 73 15.78 1.15 -8.55
C PHE A 73 17.20 0.58 -8.63
N PRO A 74 18.11 1.06 -9.51
CA PRO A 74 19.47 0.55 -9.59
C PRO A 74 20.31 0.74 -8.30
N ARG A 75 19.89 1.67 -7.43
CA ARG A 75 20.57 2.01 -6.17
C ARG A 75 19.94 1.32 -4.96
N LEU A 76 18.86 0.57 -5.15
CA LEU A 76 18.22 -0.18 -4.06
C LEU A 76 19.17 -1.25 -3.52
N PRO A 77 19.18 -1.50 -2.19
CA PRO A 77 19.79 -2.69 -1.60
C PRO A 77 19.23 -3.98 -2.22
N ALA A 78 20.03 -5.07 -2.19
CA ALA A 78 19.66 -6.31 -2.87
C ALA A 78 18.27 -6.83 -2.45
N ILE A 79 17.99 -6.89 -1.16
CA ILE A 79 16.70 -7.38 -0.65
C ILE A 79 15.51 -6.55 -1.14
N TRP A 80 15.68 -5.24 -1.33
CA TRP A 80 14.63 -4.38 -1.88
C TRP A 80 14.41 -4.62 -3.37
N ARG A 81 15.49 -4.84 -4.14
CA ARG A 81 15.35 -5.24 -5.55
C ARG A 81 14.64 -6.58 -5.66
N ASP A 82 15.07 -7.55 -4.85
CA ASP A 82 14.46 -8.88 -4.84
C ASP A 82 12.97 -8.83 -4.44
N LEU A 83 12.60 -8.00 -3.46
CA LEU A 83 11.20 -7.76 -3.10
C LEU A 83 10.39 -7.18 -4.28
N VAL A 84 10.94 -6.17 -4.98
CA VAL A 84 10.26 -5.56 -6.13
C VAL A 84 10.14 -6.56 -7.28
N GLU A 85 11.17 -7.38 -7.53
CA GLU A 85 11.09 -8.44 -8.54
C GLU A 85 10.06 -9.52 -8.19
N ASP A 86 9.96 -9.92 -6.91
CA ASP A 86 8.88 -10.82 -6.46
C ASP A 86 7.50 -10.22 -6.74
N LEU A 87 7.28 -8.94 -6.39
CA LEU A 87 6.03 -8.22 -6.60
C LEU A 87 5.70 -7.98 -8.09
N ARG A 88 6.71 -7.96 -8.97
CA ARG A 88 6.56 -7.89 -10.43
C ARG A 88 6.41 -9.27 -11.06
N GLY A 89 6.76 -10.31 -10.33
CA GLY A 89 6.77 -11.68 -10.81
C GLY A 89 5.39 -12.19 -11.23
N THR A 90 5.37 -13.12 -12.16
CA THR A 90 4.14 -13.80 -12.59
C THR A 90 3.55 -14.66 -11.48
N GLU A 91 4.38 -15.15 -10.55
CA GLU A 91 3.95 -15.95 -9.40
C GLU A 91 3.07 -15.12 -8.45
N PHE A 92 3.52 -13.90 -8.10
CA PHE A 92 2.72 -12.98 -7.28
C PHE A 92 1.39 -12.63 -7.97
N THR A 93 1.42 -12.30 -9.26
CA THR A 93 0.22 -11.99 -10.03
C THR A 93 -0.76 -13.16 -10.04
N ALA A 94 -0.28 -14.38 -10.38
CA ALA A 94 -1.13 -15.57 -10.42
C ALA A 94 -1.70 -15.95 -9.04
N TRP A 95 -0.90 -15.81 -7.97
CA TRP A 95 -1.37 -16.02 -6.60
C TRP A 95 -2.45 -15.01 -6.21
N LEU A 96 -2.26 -13.73 -6.56
CA LEU A 96 -3.23 -12.67 -6.27
C LEU A 96 -4.53 -12.87 -7.06
N GLU A 97 -4.45 -13.20 -8.36
CA GLU A 97 -5.62 -13.56 -9.20
C GLU A 97 -6.39 -14.74 -8.63
N LYS A 98 -5.67 -15.80 -8.26
CA LYS A 98 -6.28 -17.01 -7.66
C LYS A 98 -6.97 -16.69 -6.33
N SER A 99 -6.37 -15.81 -5.52
CA SER A 99 -6.90 -15.46 -4.20
C SER A 99 -8.08 -14.48 -4.26
N THR A 100 -8.12 -13.62 -5.27
CA THR A 100 -9.08 -12.51 -5.35
C THR A 100 -10.17 -12.72 -6.41
N GLY A 101 -9.93 -13.57 -7.40
CA GLY A 101 -10.80 -13.74 -8.57
C GLY A 101 -10.74 -12.55 -9.55
N ILE A 102 -9.78 -11.63 -9.38
CA ILE A 102 -9.63 -10.43 -10.24
C ILE A 102 -8.57 -10.72 -11.29
N GLU A 103 -8.89 -10.50 -12.57
CA GLU A 103 -7.95 -10.63 -13.67
C GLU A 103 -6.96 -9.47 -13.68
N LEU A 104 -5.67 -9.77 -13.55
CA LEU A 104 -4.58 -8.78 -13.43
C LEU A 104 -3.52 -8.94 -14.52
N ALA A 105 -3.49 -10.10 -15.18
CA ALA A 105 -2.54 -10.37 -16.25
C ALA A 105 -2.65 -9.34 -17.37
N GLY A 106 -1.51 -8.76 -17.75
CA GLY A 106 -1.44 -7.72 -18.78
C GLY A 106 -1.82 -6.30 -18.32
N LEU A 107 -2.21 -6.10 -17.06
CA LEU A 107 -2.37 -4.77 -16.48
C LEU A 107 -1.02 -4.19 -16.08
N GLN A 108 -0.90 -2.85 -16.14
CA GLN A 108 0.29 -2.15 -15.69
C GLN A 108 0.28 -1.97 -14.17
N ARG A 109 1.46 -2.08 -13.55
CA ARG A 109 1.64 -1.89 -12.11
C ARG A 109 2.44 -0.64 -11.79
N SER A 110 2.10 -0.03 -10.66
CA SER A 110 2.99 0.89 -9.96
C SER A 110 3.27 0.33 -8.57
N ILE A 111 4.51 0.46 -8.10
CA ILE A 111 4.96 0.00 -6.78
C ILE A 111 5.66 1.16 -6.10
N GLY A 112 5.23 1.51 -4.89
CA GLY A 112 5.81 2.60 -4.11
C GLY A 112 6.02 2.21 -2.66
N LEU A 113 7.10 2.71 -2.07
CA LEU A 113 7.34 2.68 -0.63
C LEU A 113 6.72 3.93 -0.02
N TYR A 114 5.76 3.74 0.86
CA TYR A 114 5.06 4.82 1.56
C TYR A 114 5.40 4.81 3.04
N THR A 115 5.76 5.98 3.57
CA THR A 115 5.95 6.16 5.01
C THR A 115 5.09 7.29 5.55
N HIS A 116 4.54 7.06 6.74
CA HIS A 116 3.78 8.08 7.48
C HIS A 116 4.46 8.29 8.83
N ARG A 117 4.74 9.55 9.15
CA ARG A 117 5.37 10.01 10.40
C ARG A 117 4.33 10.64 11.32
N ASN A 118 4.78 11.06 12.48
CA ASN A 118 3.92 11.79 13.42
C ASN A 118 3.19 12.95 12.74
N GLY A 119 1.87 12.97 12.90
CA GLY A 119 0.97 13.93 12.29
C GLY A 119 0.52 13.57 10.87
N ASP A 120 1.12 12.57 10.19
CA ASP A 120 0.71 12.12 8.86
C ASP A 120 -0.58 11.30 8.91
N TYR A 121 -1.34 11.33 7.84
CA TYR A 121 -2.65 10.70 7.74
C TYR A 121 -3.10 10.58 6.29
N LEU A 122 -4.18 9.85 6.09
CA LEU A 122 -4.92 9.80 4.84
C LEU A 122 -6.42 9.83 5.17
N SER A 123 -7.12 10.89 4.75
CA SER A 123 -8.53 11.09 5.04
C SER A 123 -9.43 10.02 4.41
N VAL A 124 -10.67 9.93 4.88
CA VAL A 124 -11.66 9.00 4.31
C VAL A 124 -11.86 9.27 2.83
N HIS A 125 -11.63 8.27 1.99
CA HIS A 125 -11.71 8.36 0.54
C HIS A 125 -12.03 6.99 -0.08
N LYS A 126 -12.20 7.00 -1.38
CA LYS A 126 -12.17 5.80 -2.24
C LYS A 126 -11.01 5.93 -3.22
N ASP A 127 -10.45 4.81 -3.61
CA ASP A 127 -9.46 4.80 -4.67
C ASP A 127 -10.10 5.10 -6.04
N LYS A 128 -9.26 5.51 -7.00
CA LYS A 128 -9.70 5.82 -8.36
C LYS A 128 -10.28 4.57 -9.04
N PRO A 129 -11.42 4.69 -9.75
CA PRO A 129 -12.03 3.56 -10.47
C PRO A 129 -11.19 3.06 -11.65
N THR A 130 -10.09 3.72 -11.98
CA THR A 130 -9.11 3.30 -12.98
C THR A 130 -8.10 2.28 -12.45
N LYS A 131 -8.12 1.96 -11.16
CA LYS A 131 -7.39 0.85 -10.58
C LYS A 131 -8.23 -0.44 -10.64
N ALA A 132 -7.61 -1.56 -10.97
CA ALA A 132 -8.23 -2.87 -10.82
C ALA A 132 -8.20 -3.32 -9.36
N ILE A 133 -7.07 -3.13 -8.68
CA ILE A 133 -6.87 -3.49 -7.28
C ILE A 133 -5.76 -2.62 -6.67
N THR A 134 -5.89 -2.30 -5.39
CA THR A 134 -4.83 -1.76 -4.54
C THR A 134 -4.39 -2.86 -3.57
N VAL A 135 -3.08 -3.07 -3.47
CA VAL A 135 -2.46 -4.02 -2.54
C VAL A 135 -1.52 -3.26 -1.61
N ILE A 136 -1.57 -3.55 -0.31
CA ILE A 136 -0.76 -2.90 0.72
C ILE A 136 -0.02 -3.98 1.50
N LEU A 137 1.30 -4.05 1.36
CA LEU A 137 2.18 -4.90 2.17
C LEU A 137 2.75 -4.07 3.32
N TYR A 138 2.55 -4.51 4.55
CA TYR A 138 3.04 -3.84 5.76
C TYR A 138 4.43 -4.34 6.14
N LEU A 139 5.30 -3.40 6.57
CA LEU A 139 6.67 -3.72 6.97
C LEU A 139 6.96 -3.40 8.45
N ASN A 140 6.02 -2.87 9.23
CA ASN A 140 6.25 -2.56 10.63
C ASN A 140 6.35 -3.83 11.48
N ARG A 141 7.48 -4.03 12.14
CA ARG A 141 7.69 -5.21 12.99
C ARG A 141 6.79 -5.17 14.23
N ASP A 142 6.85 -4.06 14.94
CA ASP A 142 6.07 -3.79 16.15
C ASP A 142 5.35 -2.45 15.98
N TRP A 143 4.04 -2.42 16.17
CA TRP A 143 3.24 -1.19 16.04
C TRP A 143 2.35 -1.00 17.26
N PRO A 144 2.58 0.07 18.05
CA PRO A 144 1.70 0.39 19.17
C PRO A 144 0.31 0.78 18.66
N ILE A 145 -0.74 0.18 19.24
CA ILE A 145 -2.13 0.46 18.81
C ILE A 145 -2.47 1.94 19.00
N GLU A 146 -1.97 2.53 20.07
CA GLU A 146 -2.18 3.93 20.43
C GLU A 146 -1.43 4.93 19.51
N ALA A 147 -0.50 4.45 18.70
CA ALA A 147 0.25 5.31 17.76
C ALA A 147 -0.58 5.80 16.57
N GLY A 148 -1.81 5.34 16.40
CA GLY A 148 -2.56 5.63 15.19
C GLY A 148 -2.08 4.83 13.98
N GLY A 149 -2.29 5.34 12.76
CA GLY A 149 -1.79 4.70 11.54
C GLY A 149 -2.53 3.44 11.12
N GLN A 150 -3.62 3.09 11.77
CA GLN A 150 -4.46 1.97 11.38
C GLN A 150 -5.11 2.22 10.01
N PHE A 151 -5.23 1.16 9.21
CA PHE A 151 -6.11 1.16 8.05
C PHE A 151 -7.54 1.07 8.55
N GLN A 152 -8.31 2.12 8.31
CA GLN A 152 -9.69 2.25 8.78
C GLN A 152 -10.67 1.95 7.65
N ILE A 153 -11.71 1.19 7.94
CA ILE A 153 -12.77 0.78 7.02
C ILE A 153 -14.08 1.46 7.44
N PHE A 154 -14.82 2.01 6.46
CA PHE A 154 -16.05 2.75 6.72
C PHE A 154 -17.21 2.22 5.89
N ALA A 155 -18.40 2.18 6.48
CA ALA A 155 -19.63 1.87 5.76
C ALA A 155 -20.09 3.05 4.89
N SER A 156 -19.72 4.28 5.24
CA SER A 156 -19.98 5.51 4.47
C SER A 156 -18.97 6.60 4.88
N PRO A 157 -18.76 7.65 4.07
CA PRO A 157 -17.76 8.68 4.35
C PRO A 157 -18.06 9.54 5.59
N LYS A 158 -19.29 9.47 6.13
CA LYS A 158 -19.73 10.23 7.31
C LYS A 158 -19.88 9.37 8.57
N ALA A 159 -19.72 8.05 8.45
CA ALA A 159 -19.77 7.13 9.59
C ALA A 159 -18.43 7.13 10.34
N GLY A 160 -18.41 6.64 11.57
CA GLY A 160 -17.17 6.20 12.21
C GLY A 160 -16.61 4.93 11.53
N PRO A 161 -15.33 4.58 11.77
CA PRO A 161 -14.76 3.35 11.25
C PRO A 161 -15.52 2.14 11.80
N THR A 162 -15.82 1.19 10.93
CA THR A 162 -16.42 -0.09 11.28
C THR A 162 -15.37 -1.12 11.70
N GLU A 163 -14.13 -0.91 11.25
CA GLU A 163 -12.97 -1.72 11.59
C GLU A 163 -11.69 -0.91 11.43
N GLU A 164 -10.70 -1.28 12.25
CA GLU A 164 -9.35 -0.73 12.21
C GLU A 164 -8.35 -1.88 12.16
N ILE A 165 -7.42 -1.83 11.21
CA ILE A 165 -6.39 -2.85 11.00
C ILE A 165 -5.03 -2.23 11.28
N SER A 166 -4.32 -2.74 12.30
CA SER A 166 -2.97 -2.30 12.64
C SER A 166 -1.97 -2.67 11.55
N PRO A 167 -0.96 -1.84 11.28
CA PRO A 167 0.05 -2.08 10.25
C PRO A 167 1.13 -3.07 10.75
N VAL A 168 0.79 -4.33 10.84
CA VAL A 168 1.71 -5.40 11.29
C VAL A 168 2.50 -5.95 10.10
N GLY A 169 3.81 -6.05 10.24
CA GLY A 169 4.73 -6.53 9.19
C GLY A 169 4.43 -7.96 8.73
N GLY A 170 4.67 -8.21 7.46
CA GLY A 170 4.31 -9.48 6.80
C GLY A 170 2.83 -9.65 6.51
N GLN A 171 1.98 -8.69 6.94
CA GLN A 171 0.56 -8.66 6.57
C GLN A 171 0.37 -7.95 5.23
N LEU A 172 -0.58 -8.46 4.44
CA LEU A 172 -1.03 -7.85 3.19
C LEU A 172 -2.53 -7.59 3.24
N LEU A 173 -2.94 -6.43 2.75
CA LEU A 173 -4.33 -6.12 2.42
C LEU A 173 -4.45 -5.91 0.91
N ALA A 174 -5.55 -6.38 0.31
CA ALA A 174 -5.86 -6.12 -1.09
C ALA A 174 -7.36 -5.83 -1.26
N PHE A 175 -7.72 -4.86 -2.09
CA PHE A 175 -9.12 -4.54 -2.35
C PHE A 175 -9.31 -3.87 -3.71
N PRO A 176 -10.38 -4.23 -4.45
CA PRO A 176 -10.78 -3.51 -5.64
C PRO A 176 -11.45 -2.19 -5.27
N PRO A 177 -11.21 -1.09 -6.00
CA PRO A 177 -11.98 0.13 -5.86
C PRO A 177 -13.44 -0.10 -6.23
N THR A 178 -14.34 0.29 -5.33
CA THR A 178 -15.79 0.23 -5.54
C THR A 178 -16.44 1.49 -4.99
N ASP A 179 -17.71 1.69 -5.28
CA ASP A 179 -18.48 2.81 -4.70
C ASP A 179 -18.63 2.72 -3.18
N LYS A 180 -18.32 1.58 -2.58
CA LYS A 180 -18.42 1.32 -1.13
C LYS A 180 -17.07 1.19 -0.43
N SER A 181 -15.94 1.19 -1.15
CA SER A 181 -14.61 0.97 -0.58
C SER A 181 -14.03 2.20 0.13
N TRP A 182 -14.83 2.77 1.06
CA TRP A 182 -14.42 3.90 1.88
C TRP A 182 -13.40 3.46 2.92
N HIS A 183 -12.22 4.08 2.88
CA HIS A 183 -11.13 3.77 3.80
C HIS A 183 -10.28 5.01 4.11
N ALA A 184 -9.46 4.89 5.14
CA ALA A 184 -8.55 5.94 5.60
C ALA A 184 -7.30 5.33 6.23
N VAL A 185 -6.30 6.17 6.51
CA VAL A 185 -5.24 5.88 7.48
C VAL A 185 -5.39 6.88 8.62
N SER A 186 -5.63 6.39 9.84
CA SER A 186 -5.75 7.24 11.01
C SER A 186 -4.46 8.03 11.23
N LYS A 187 -4.59 9.22 11.80
CA LYS A 187 -3.45 10.10 12.06
C LYS A 187 -2.44 9.40 12.97
N ILE A 188 -1.17 9.48 12.61
CA ILE A 188 -0.07 9.01 13.46
C ILE A 188 0.11 10.00 14.61
N GLU A 189 0.07 9.52 15.84
CA GLU A 189 0.23 10.30 17.07
C GLU A 189 1.35 9.73 17.97
N HIS A 190 2.48 9.42 17.37
CA HIS A 190 3.64 8.86 18.06
C HIS A 190 4.89 9.73 17.82
N PRO A 191 5.30 10.58 18.78
CA PRO A 191 6.36 11.58 18.59
C PRO A 191 7.77 11.00 18.44
N GLU A 192 8.02 9.75 18.82
CA GLU A 192 9.37 9.20 18.96
C GLU A 192 9.89 8.43 17.73
N GLY A 193 9.75 9.02 16.53
CA GLY A 193 10.44 8.49 15.34
C GLY A 193 9.90 7.20 14.74
N THR A 194 8.76 6.72 15.23
CA THR A 194 8.08 5.55 14.65
C THR A 194 7.42 5.96 13.33
N GLU A 195 7.73 5.24 12.26
CA GLU A 195 7.13 5.44 10.94
C GLU A 195 6.25 4.25 10.60
N ARG A 196 5.03 4.51 10.09
CA ARG A 196 4.23 3.48 9.44
C ARG A 196 4.79 3.27 8.05
N ILE A 197 5.20 2.05 7.75
CA ILE A 197 5.94 1.70 6.53
C ILE A 197 5.13 0.66 5.74
N THR A 198 4.84 0.98 4.48
CA THR A 198 4.14 0.06 3.58
C THR A 198 4.73 0.09 2.18
N VAL A 199 4.71 -1.05 1.50
CA VAL A 199 4.85 -1.12 0.05
C VAL A 199 3.45 -1.26 -0.54
N GLN A 200 3.08 -0.34 -1.43
CA GLN A 200 1.78 -0.39 -2.11
C GLN A 200 1.99 -0.79 -3.57
N ILE A 201 1.17 -1.70 -4.03
CA ILE A 201 1.13 -2.17 -5.41
C ILE A 201 -0.24 -1.82 -5.98
N GLU A 202 -0.27 -1.11 -7.08
CA GLU A 202 -1.49 -0.67 -7.75
C GLU A 202 -1.51 -1.23 -9.17
N TYR A 203 -2.54 -2.02 -9.48
CA TYR A 203 -2.78 -2.48 -10.85
C TYR A 203 -3.76 -1.54 -11.54
N TRP A 204 -3.40 -1.07 -12.73
CA TRP A 204 -4.12 -0.05 -13.47
C TRP A 204 -4.82 -0.59 -14.69
N LEU A 205 -6.11 -0.27 -14.84
CA LEU A 205 -6.88 -0.56 -16.04
C LEU A 205 -6.34 0.28 -17.21
N THR A 206 -6.09 -0.35 -18.36
CA THR A 206 -5.50 0.31 -19.54
C THR A 206 -6.34 1.47 -20.06
N THR A 207 -7.64 1.45 -19.85
CA THR A 207 -8.59 2.49 -20.27
C THR A 207 -8.53 3.78 -19.44
N GLY A 208 -7.75 3.80 -18.36
CA GLY A 208 -7.72 4.92 -17.41
C GLY A 208 -6.36 5.62 -17.24
N LEU A 209 -5.35 5.24 -18.02
CA LEU A 209 -3.96 5.67 -17.79
C LEU A 209 -3.68 7.14 -18.15
N ALA A 210 -4.47 7.78 -19.02
CA ALA A 210 -4.28 9.18 -19.35
C ALA A 210 -4.61 10.06 -18.14
N GLY A 211 -3.57 10.53 -17.43
CA GLY A 211 -3.66 11.41 -16.27
C GLY A 211 -3.78 10.71 -14.91
N SER A 212 -3.65 9.37 -14.84
CA SER A 212 -3.81 8.61 -13.60
C SER A 212 -2.52 8.30 -12.85
N ALA A 213 -1.36 8.37 -13.50
CA ALA A 213 -0.09 8.28 -12.79
C ALA A 213 0.01 9.44 -11.81
N TYR A 214 0.11 9.13 -10.52
CA TYR A 214 0.42 10.12 -9.51
C TYR A 214 1.81 10.69 -9.83
N ARG A 215 1.84 11.88 -10.42
CA ARG A 215 3.03 12.72 -10.43
C ARG A 215 2.81 13.80 -9.38
N PRO A 216 3.74 13.99 -8.41
CA PRO A 216 3.72 15.21 -7.63
C PRO A 216 3.67 16.39 -8.61
N GLN A 217 2.66 17.22 -8.50
CA GLN A 217 2.70 18.51 -9.18
C GLN A 217 3.75 19.34 -8.44
N ASN A 218 4.84 19.67 -9.14
CA ASN A 218 5.85 20.62 -8.66
C ASN A 218 5.21 22.00 -8.40
#